data_8a63e847e0d12fba76a7ad66032c32e4
#
_entry.id   8a63e847e0d12fba76a7ad66032c32e4
#
_cell.length_a   1.000
_cell.length_b   1.000
_cell.length_c   1.000
_cell.angle_alpha   90.00
_cell.angle_beta   90.00
_cell.angle_gamma   90.00
#
_symmetry.space_group_name_H-M   'P 1'
#
loop_
_entity.id
_entity.type
_entity.pdbx_description
1 polymer ?
#
loop_
_entity_poly.entity_id
_entity_poly.type
_entity_poly.pdbx_seq_one_letter_code
_entity_poly.pdbx_strand_id
1 'polypeptide(L)'
;MTPTRQLPGLLMAVLGALSSVAPLRAIAADFVSTKPAPRIEYWQQRQATIDAQVADSAHLAAVKLVFVGDSITDFWLLGDDPWIPGRLHGRKIWDESFGGTVPENLALNIGISGDRTEHLLYRIQPKVQGGLGQLDSPALAPEFFILMVGINNSYAAESPVADSVYEGVLAVMRALHARKPQARLLLQSILPTSEPARDAAVVRPVNARLAALAQSAEFAPFTVWLDLTPSFVDAQGRQDHRLFVDGLHPSEAGYRVWRDQLLPTLRAARAQERWHETVGNDQSPLP
;
A
#
# COMPACT_ATOMS: atom_id res chain seq x y z
N MET A 1 18.96 -74.29 51.98
CA MET A 1 19.80 -73.56 51.02
C MET A 1 19.15 -73.67 49.68
N THR A 2 18.41 -72.65 49.25
CA THR A 2 17.65 -72.56 47.97
C THR A 2 18.20 -71.39 47.16
N PRO A 3 18.62 -71.59 45.90
CA PRO A 3 19.13 -70.46 45.09
C PRO A 3 18.00 -69.65 44.44
N THR A 4 18.11 -68.35 44.60
CA THR A 4 17.24 -67.35 43.98
C THR A 4 17.58 -67.25 42.48
N ARG A 5 16.57 -67.43 41.64
CA ARG A 5 16.62 -67.14 40.21
C ARG A 5 16.40 -65.70 39.95
N GLN A 6 17.34 -64.99 39.32
CA GLN A 6 17.13 -63.67 38.74
C GLN A 6 16.49 -63.79 37.35
N LEU A 7 15.44 -62.98 37.09
CA LEU A 7 14.84 -62.78 35.78
C LEU A 7 15.50 -61.61 35.07
N PRO A 8 15.78 -61.68 33.77
CA PRO A 8 16.28 -60.54 33.00
C PRO A 8 15.15 -59.56 32.65
N GLY A 9 15.42 -58.29 32.92
CA GLY A 9 14.52 -57.18 32.55
C GLY A 9 14.50 -56.97 31.04
N LEU A 10 13.26 -56.93 30.51
CA LEU A 10 12.98 -56.63 29.11
C LEU A 10 12.96 -55.10 28.94
N LEU A 11 13.98 -54.57 28.27
CA LEU A 11 14.06 -53.14 27.91
C LEU A 11 13.19 -52.91 26.67
N MET A 12 11.98 -52.31 26.82
CA MET A 12 11.17 -51.86 25.69
C MET A 12 11.71 -50.53 25.16
N ALA A 13 12.30 -50.55 23.99
CA ALA A 13 12.65 -49.35 23.22
C ALA A 13 11.40 -48.82 22.53
N VAL A 14 10.88 -47.67 23.00
CA VAL A 14 9.82 -46.94 22.32
C VAL A 14 10.44 -46.12 21.18
N LEU A 15 10.33 -46.61 19.95
CA LEU A 15 10.60 -45.79 18.76
C LEU A 15 9.50 -44.76 18.60
N GLY A 16 9.77 -43.53 18.97
CA GLY A 16 8.91 -42.37 18.61
C GLY A 16 9.04 -42.06 17.12
N ALA A 17 8.01 -42.37 16.34
CA ALA A 17 7.91 -41.93 14.97
C ALA A 17 7.62 -40.40 14.96
N LEU A 18 8.67 -39.63 14.69
CA LEU A 18 8.52 -38.20 14.34
C LEU A 18 7.87 -38.10 12.95
N SER A 19 6.53 -37.94 12.91
CA SER A 19 5.84 -37.57 11.70
C SER A 19 6.18 -36.12 11.37
N SER A 20 7.08 -35.92 10.41
CA SER A 20 7.32 -34.62 9.81
C SER A 20 6.10 -34.23 9.00
N VAL A 21 5.22 -33.40 9.58
CA VAL A 21 4.16 -32.72 8.83
C VAL A 21 4.86 -31.65 7.99
N ALA A 22 5.07 -31.96 6.71
CA ALA A 22 5.49 -30.95 5.75
C ALA A 22 4.43 -29.83 5.74
N PRO A 23 4.83 -28.53 5.81
CA PRO A 23 3.85 -27.47 5.72
C PRO A 23 3.14 -27.60 4.37
N LEU A 24 1.82 -27.72 4.39
CA LEU A 24 1.00 -27.54 3.20
C LEU A 24 1.32 -26.14 2.65
N ARG A 25 2.09 -26.10 1.56
CA ARG A 25 2.26 -24.89 0.77
C ARG A 25 0.87 -24.56 0.24
N ALA A 26 0.19 -23.57 0.86
CA ALA A 26 -1.04 -23.05 0.31
C ALA A 26 -0.72 -22.65 -1.14
N ILE A 27 -1.40 -23.27 -2.10
CA ILE A 27 -1.35 -22.85 -3.49
C ILE A 27 -1.93 -21.44 -3.46
N ALA A 28 -1.09 -20.43 -3.71
CA ALA A 28 -1.55 -19.06 -3.81
C ALA A 28 -2.68 -19.04 -4.84
N ALA A 29 -3.84 -18.55 -4.44
CA ALA A 29 -4.98 -18.45 -5.35
C ALA A 29 -4.58 -17.58 -6.55
N ASP A 30 -4.92 -18.02 -7.75
CA ASP A 30 -4.51 -17.37 -9.00
C ASP A 30 -5.45 -16.19 -9.34
N PHE A 31 -5.43 -15.15 -8.49
CA PHE A 31 -6.27 -13.97 -8.63
C PHE A 31 -5.84 -13.08 -9.80
N VAL A 32 -6.81 -12.53 -10.53
CA VAL A 32 -6.59 -11.51 -11.57
C VAL A 32 -5.96 -10.25 -10.95
N SER A 33 -6.35 -9.89 -9.73
CA SER A 33 -5.80 -8.77 -8.95
C SER A 33 -4.28 -8.76 -8.83
N THR A 34 -3.61 -9.89 -9.03
CA THR A 34 -2.15 -10.04 -8.96
C THR A 34 -1.45 -10.00 -10.32
N LYS A 35 -2.20 -9.90 -11.43
CA LYS A 35 -1.67 -10.00 -12.78
C LYS A 35 -1.75 -8.66 -13.52
N PRO A 36 -0.64 -8.12 -14.04
CA PRO A 36 -0.68 -6.87 -14.79
C PRO A 36 -1.69 -6.93 -15.94
N ALA A 37 -2.64 -5.99 -15.98
CA ALA A 37 -3.67 -5.92 -17.02
C ALA A 37 -3.90 -4.46 -17.47
N PRO A 38 -3.98 -4.18 -18.80
CA PRO A 38 -4.28 -2.84 -19.29
C PRO A 38 -5.74 -2.48 -19.08
N ARG A 39 -6.01 -1.17 -19.03
CA ARG A 39 -7.36 -0.58 -19.15
C ARG A 39 -7.50 0.23 -20.43
N ILE A 40 -8.75 0.43 -20.83
CA ILE A 40 -9.15 1.21 -22.01
C ILE A 40 -10.05 2.39 -21.61
N GLU A 41 -10.31 3.34 -22.51
CA GLU A 41 -11.22 4.49 -22.39
C GLU A 41 -10.71 5.62 -21.48
N TYR A 42 -11.54 6.11 -20.55
CA TYR A 42 -11.29 7.25 -19.64
C TYR A 42 -9.87 7.30 -19.04
N TRP A 43 -9.30 6.16 -18.79
CA TRP A 43 -7.96 5.96 -18.29
C TRP A 43 -6.85 6.61 -19.16
N GLN A 44 -7.06 6.69 -20.49
CA GLN A 44 -6.05 7.17 -21.45
C GLN A 44 -5.71 8.65 -21.26
N GLN A 45 -6.69 9.51 -20.92
CA GLN A 45 -6.43 10.93 -20.73
C GLN A 45 -5.58 11.19 -19.48
N ARG A 46 -5.92 10.51 -18.39
CA ARG A 46 -5.13 10.61 -17.15
C ARG A 46 -3.74 10.00 -17.34
N GLN A 47 -3.64 8.90 -18.07
CA GLN A 47 -2.38 8.28 -18.46
C GLN A 47 -1.48 9.26 -19.23
N ALA A 48 -2.01 9.95 -20.22
CA ALA A 48 -1.24 10.92 -21.00
C ALA A 48 -0.68 12.08 -20.11
N THR A 49 -1.45 12.51 -19.12
CA THR A 49 -0.98 13.51 -18.14
C THR A 49 0.18 12.96 -17.31
N ILE A 50 0.10 11.72 -16.84
CA ILE A 50 1.18 11.07 -16.10
C ILE A 50 2.40 10.88 -17.00
N ASP A 51 2.22 10.44 -18.25
CA ASP A 51 3.30 10.23 -19.21
C ASP A 51 4.08 11.53 -19.47
N ALA A 52 3.39 12.67 -19.57
CA ALA A 52 4.04 13.97 -19.69
C ALA A 52 4.89 14.32 -18.47
N GLN A 53 4.39 14.03 -17.25
CA GLN A 53 5.12 14.28 -16.00
C GLN A 53 6.35 13.37 -15.87
N VAL A 54 6.23 12.08 -16.20
CA VAL A 54 7.35 11.13 -16.11
C VAL A 54 8.37 11.28 -17.24
N ALA A 55 8.05 12.04 -18.29
CA ALA A 55 9.01 12.43 -19.32
C ALA A 55 9.90 13.61 -18.91
N ASP A 56 9.49 14.41 -17.92
CA ASP A 56 10.27 15.55 -17.43
C ASP A 56 11.28 15.10 -16.36
N SER A 57 12.48 14.78 -16.80
CA SER A 57 13.56 14.32 -15.91
C SER A 57 13.98 15.37 -14.88
N ALA A 58 13.87 16.66 -15.18
CA ALA A 58 14.21 17.72 -14.23
C ALA A 58 13.20 17.79 -13.09
N HIS A 59 11.91 17.69 -13.42
CA HIS A 59 10.86 17.58 -12.43
C HIS A 59 11.02 16.30 -11.58
N LEU A 60 11.22 15.15 -12.22
CA LEU A 60 11.35 13.86 -11.52
C LEU A 60 12.51 13.83 -10.53
N ALA A 61 13.63 14.48 -10.82
CA ALA A 61 14.80 14.55 -9.92
C ALA A 61 14.50 15.30 -8.60
N ALA A 62 13.51 16.18 -8.61
CA ALA A 62 13.08 16.92 -7.43
C ALA A 62 11.98 16.21 -6.63
N VAL A 63 11.28 15.23 -7.21
CA VAL A 63 10.17 14.49 -6.58
C VAL A 63 10.67 13.70 -5.38
N LYS A 64 10.00 13.90 -4.24
CA LYS A 64 10.26 13.21 -2.97
C LYS A 64 9.23 12.15 -2.67
N LEU A 65 7.99 12.36 -3.09
CA LEU A 65 6.85 11.49 -2.81
C LEU A 65 6.19 11.05 -4.11
N VAL A 66 5.81 9.78 -4.21
CA VAL A 66 4.98 9.29 -5.32
C VAL A 66 3.68 8.74 -4.73
N PHE A 67 2.57 9.39 -5.01
CA PHE A 67 1.24 8.91 -4.64
C PHE A 67 0.77 7.88 -5.65
N VAL A 68 0.42 6.70 -5.15
CA VAL A 68 0.12 5.50 -5.93
C VAL A 68 -1.23 4.95 -5.51
N GLY A 69 -2.16 4.85 -6.46
CA GLY A 69 -3.49 4.36 -6.14
C GLY A 69 -4.52 4.52 -7.27
N ASP A 70 -5.77 4.59 -6.87
CA ASP A 70 -6.96 4.70 -7.70
C ASP A 70 -7.58 6.11 -7.70
N SER A 71 -8.93 6.22 -7.83
CA SER A 71 -9.63 7.51 -7.80
C SER A 71 -9.42 8.31 -6.52
N ILE A 72 -9.33 7.65 -5.38
CA ILE A 72 -9.12 8.30 -4.09
C ILE A 72 -7.75 9.01 -4.09
N THR A 73 -6.76 8.43 -4.76
CA THR A 73 -5.44 9.04 -4.97
C THR A 73 -5.45 10.07 -6.11
N ASP A 74 -6.11 9.79 -7.23
CA ASP A 74 -6.22 10.70 -8.38
C ASP A 74 -6.86 12.04 -7.99
N PHE A 75 -7.93 12.00 -7.20
CA PHE A 75 -8.74 13.17 -6.83
C PHE A 75 -8.06 14.12 -5.82
N TRP A 76 -6.85 13.84 -5.37
CA TRP A 76 -6.00 14.87 -4.81
C TRP A 76 -5.78 16.04 -5.79
N LEU A 77 -5.81 15.76 -7.11
CA LEU A 77 -5.62 16.75 -8.17
C LEU A 77 -6.93 17.35 -8.69
N LEU A 78 -8.07 16.87 -8.21
CA LEU A 78 -9.38 17.33 -8.62
C LEU A 78 -9.86 18.47 -7.69
N GLY A 79 -10.29 19.61 -8.29
CA GLY A 79 -10.93 20.71 -7.56
C GLY A 79 -12.42 20.46 -7.44
N ASP A 80 -13.19 21.04 -8.37
CA ASP A 80 -14.64 20.83 -8.46
C ASP A 80 -14.94 19.39 -8.89
N ASP A 81 -15.95 18.78 -8.26
CA ASP A 81 -16.47 17.49 -8.69
C ASP A 81 -17.23 17.65 -10.03
N PRO A 82 -16.85 16.93 -11.08
CA PRO A 82 -17.50 17.09 -12.39
C PRO A 82 -18.92 16.50 -12.46
N TRP A 83 -19.32 15.70 -11.49
CA TRP A 83 -20.62 15.02 -11.45
C TRP A 83 -21.56 15.60 -10.39
N ILE A 84 -21.02 16.20 -9.31
CA ILE A 84 -21.79 16.72 -8.17
C ILE A 84 -21.44 18.20 -7.97
N PRO A 85 -22.19 19.14 -8.57
CA PRO A 85 -21.91 20.58 -8.51
C PRO A 85 -21.75 21.10 -7.07
N GLY A 86 -20.74 21.93 -6.85
CA GLY A 86 -20.45 22.54 -5.54
C GLY A 86 -19.76 21.61 -4.54
N ARG A 87 -19.35 20.42 -4.96
CA ARG A 87 -18.49 19.55 -4.16
C ARG A 87 -17.04 19.72 -4.59
N LEU A 88 -16.15 19.74 -3.61
CA LEU A 88 -14.71 19.91 -3.80
C LEU A 88 -13.95 18.70 -3.30
N HIS A 89 -12.85 18.37 -4.01
CA HIS A 89 -11.90 17.33 -3.65
C HIS A 89 -10.56 17.90 -3.15
N GLY A 90 -9.44 17.23 -3.45
CA GLY A 90 -8.14 17.47 -2.81
C GLY A 90 -7.30 18.59 -3.37
N ARG A 91 -7.64 19.22 -4.51
CA ARG A 91 -6.76 20.10 -5.26
C ARG A 91 -6.11 21.21 -4.42
N LYS A 92 -6.90 21.92 -3.65
CA LYS A 92 -6.38 22.99 -2.79
C LYS A 92 -5.37 22.48 -1.77
N ILE A 93 -5.69 21.34 -1.14
CA ILE A 93 -4.83 20.73 -0.13
C ILE A 93 -3.53 20.20 -0.76
N TRP A 94 -3.63 19.67 -2.00
CA TRP A 94 -2.47 19.25 -2.78
C TRP A 94 -1.52 20.42 -3.06
N ASP A 95 -2.05 21.51 -3.60
CA ASP A 95 -1.24 22.68 -3.96
C ASP A 95 -0.55 23.30 -2.75
N GLU A 96 -1.21 23.32 -1.59
CA GLU A 96 -0.65 23.78 -0.32
C GLU A 96 0.47 22.88 0.25
N SER A 97 0.43 21.58 -0.03
CA SER A 97 1.20 20.58 0.74
C SER A 97 2.19 19.76 -0.09
N PHE A 98 1.86 19.47 -1.36
CA PHE A 98 2.56 18.49 -2.21
C PHE A 98 2.90 19.02 -3.61
N GLY A 99 2.30 20.15 -4.01
CA GLY A 99 2.44 20.75 -5.34
C GLY A 99 3.74 21.54 -5.55
N GLY A 100 4.68 21.52 -4.60
CA GLY A 100 5.97 22.22 -4.71
C GLY A 100 6.14 23.43 -3.80
N THR A 101 5.09 23.91 -3.12
CA THR A 101 5.17 24.95 -2.09
C THR A 101 6.09 24.54 -0.93
N VAL A 102 6.14 23.25 -0.64
CA VAL A 102 6.98 22.63 0.38
C VAL A 102 7.91 21.64 -0.33
N PRO A 103 9.18 22.03 -0.65
CA PRO A 103 10.06 21.22 -1.50
C PRO A 103 10.31 19.80 -1.02
N GLU A 104 10.42 19.59 0.29
CA GLU A 104 10.59 18.25 0.87
C GLU A 104 9.36 17.35 0.72
N ASN A 105 8.23 17.90 0.33
CA ASN A 105 7.00 17.16 0.07
C ASN A 105 6.59 17.19 -1.42
N LEU A 106 7.46 17.70 -2.33
CA LEU A 106 7.13 17.70 -3.74
C LEU A 106 6.77 16.30 -4.21
N ALA A 107 5.56 16.16 -4.76
CA ALA A 107 5.01 14.86 -5.07
C ALA A 107 4.59 14.71 -6.55
N LEU A 108 4.77 13.48 -7.05
CA LEU A 108 4.17 13.00 -8.27
C LEU A 108 2.92 12.17 -7.91
N ASN A 109 1.79 12.45 -8.53
CA ASN A 109 0.58 11.66 -8.34
C ASN A 109 0.34 10.79 -9.58
N ILE A 110 0.48 9.47 -9.41
CA ILE A 110 0.19 8.49 -10.46
C ILE A 110 -1.10 7.71 -10.21
N GLY A 111 -2.01 8.22 -9.36
CA GLY A 111 -3.36 7.67 -9.21
C GLY A 111 -4.18 7.81 -10.48
N ILE A 112 -5.01 6.81 -10.79
CA ILE A 112 -5.99 6.86 -11.88
C ILE A 112 -7.33 6.33 -11.40
N SER A 113 -8.37 7.13 -11.57
CA SER A 113 -9.74 6.79 -11.18
C SER A 113 -10.19 5.44 -11.75
N GLY A 114 -10.76 4.60 -10.89
CA GLY A 114 -11.25 3.26 -11.23
C GLY A 114 -10.19 2.17 -11.32
N ASP A 115 -8.90 2.48 -11.07
CA ASP A 115 -7.87 1.44 -11.09
C ASP A 115 -8.09 0.39 -10.02
N ARG A 116 -7.86 -0.85 -10.41
CA ARG A 116 -7.63 -1.99 -9.55
C ARG A 116 -6.14 -2.28 -9.43
N THR A 117 -5.75 -3.18 -8.57
CA THR A 117 -4.35 -3.55 -8.37
C THR A 117 -3.68 -4.07 -9.64
N GLU A 118 -4.38 -4.87 -10.46
CA GLU A 118 -3.88 -5.37 -11.75
C GLU A 118 -3.57 -4.26 -12.76
N HIS A 119 -4.38 -3.19 -12.78
CA HIS A 119 -4.15 -2.05 -13.66
C HIS A 119 -2.94 -1.24 -13.21
N LEU A 120 -2.80 -1.04 -11.90
CA LEU A 120 -1.65 -0.37 -11.32
C LEU A 120 -0.37 -1.18 -11.56
N LEU A 121 -0.40 -2.51 -11.40
CA LEU A 121 0.72 -3.39 -11.73
C LEU A 121 1.17 -3.21 -13.18
N TYR A 122 0.22 -3.16 -14.14
CA TYR A 122 0.54 -2.92 -15.55
C TYR A 122 1.23 -1.57 -15.78
N ARG A 123 0.78 -0.51 -15.08
CA ARG A 123 1.36 0.83 -15.26
C ARG A 123 2.78 0.95 -14.71
N ILE A 124 3.08 0.30 -13.58
CA ILE A 124 4.41 0.33 -12.97
C ILE A 124 5.36 -0.74 -13.50
N GLN A 125 4.85 -1.77 -14.19
CA GLN A 125 5.68 -2.77 -14.85
C GLN A 125 6.59 -2.11 -15.88
N PRO A 126 7.88 -2.54 -16.01
CA PRO A 126 8.81 -1.99 -16.99
C PRO A 126 8.29 -2.07 -18.42
N LYS A 127 8.61 -1.06 -19.24
CA LYS A 127 8.30 -1.10 -20.70
C LYS A 127 8.91 -2.33 -21.38
N VAL A 128 10.12 -2.70 -21.00
CA VAL A 128 10.80 -3.89 -21.53
C VAL A 128 10.10 -5.22 -21.19
N GLN A 129 9.18 -5.19 -20.22
CA GLN A 129 8.34 -6.32 -19.82
C GLN A 129 6.89 -6.19 -20.31
N GLY A 130 6.60 -5.22 -21.18
CA GLY A 130 5.28 -5.00 -21.75
C GLY A 130 4.35 -4.10 -20.91
N GLY A 131 4.83 -3.50 -19.84
CA GLY A 131 4.08 -2.50 -19.05
C GLY A 131 4.24 -1.08 -19.58
N LEU A 132 3.70 -0.09 -18.86
CA LEU A 132 3.81 1.33 -19.22
C LEU A 132 5.08 2.01 -18.72
N GLY A 133 5.79 1.41 -17.76
CA GLY A 133 7.08 1.92 -17.27
C GLY A 133 7.02 3.26 -16.56
N GLN A 134 5.94 3.57 -15.84
CA GLN A 134 5.81 4.86 -15.13
C GLN A 134 6.92 5.11 -14.11
N LEU A 135 7.61 4.06 -13.68
CA LEU A 135 8.76 4.14 -12.76
C LEU A 135 10.11 3.89 -13.45
N ASP A 136 10.17 3.85 -14.79
CA ASP A 136 11.40 3.48 -15.52
C ASP A 136 12.48 4.57 -15.45
N SER A 137 12.10 5.84 -15.34
CA SER A 137 13.08 6.93 -15.33
C SER A 137 14.08 6.80 -14.18
N PRO A 138 15.38 6.79 -14.45
CA PRO A 138 16.40 6.80 -13.41
C PRO A 138 16.44 8.12 -12.62
N ALA A 139 15.90 9.21 -13.18
CA ALA A 139 15.79 10.48 -12.47
C ALA A 139 14.77 10.45 -11.33
N LEU A 140 13.79 9.53 -11.38
CA LEU A 140 12.81 9.35 -10.32
C LEU A 140 13.42 8.52 -9.18
N ALA A 141 13.79 9.18 -8.09
CA ALA A 141 14.34 8.57 -6.89
C ALA A 141 13.59 9.08 -5.63
N PRO A 142 12.31 8.67 -5.45
CA PRO A 142 11.49 9.16 -4.36
C PRO A 142 11.97 8.61 -3.00
N GLU A 143 11.72 9.38 -1.95
CA GLU A 143 11.90 8.91 -0.57
C GLU A 143 10.78 7.92 -0.19
N PHE A 144 9.54 8.22 -0.60
CA PHE A 144 8.38 7.40 -0.27
C PHE A 144 7.44 7.19 -1.45
N PHE A 145 6.90 5.97 -1.52
CA PHE A 145 5.63 5.69 -2.17
C PHE A 145 4.50 5.80 -1.16
N ILE A 146 3.47 6.59 -1.45
CA ILE A 146 2.26 6.77 -0.64
C ILE A 146 1.18 5.89 -1.28
N LEU A 147 0.97 4.70 -0.73
CA LEU A 147 0.15 3.66 -1.37
C LEU A 147 -1.21 3.53 -0.71
N MET A 148 -2.28 3.71 -1.50
CA MET A 148 -3.65 3.32 -1.19
C MET A 148 -4.33 2.81 -2.45
N VAL A 149 -4.69 1.53 -2.50
CA VAL A 149 -5.37 0.88 -3.64
C VAL A 149 -6.12 -0.36 -3.14
N GLY A 150 -7.10 -0.82 -3.90
CA GLY A 150 -7.76 -2.11 -3.65
C GLY A 150 -9.27 -1.99 -3.45
N ILE A 151 -9.81 -0.81 -3.18
CA ILE A 151 -11.26 -0.66 -3.02
C ILE A 151 -12.01 -1.08 -4.30
N ASN A 152 -11.49 -0.79 -5.48
CA ASN A 152 -12.12 -1.19 -6.75
C ASN A 152 -12.09 -2.70 -6.98
N ASN A 153 -11.10 -3.42 -6.44
CA ASN A 153 -11.08 -4.88 -6.47
C ASN A 153 -12.22 -5.47 -5.63
N SER A 154 -12.71 -4.75 -4.62
CA SER A 154 -13.86 -5.20 -3.80
C SER A 154 -15.17 -5.26 -4.57
N TYR A 155 -15.24 -4.65 -5.76
CA TYR A 155 -16.37 -4.72 -6.69
C TYR A 155 -16.14 -5.72 -7.84
N ALA A 156 -14.96 -6.35 -7.89
CA ALA A 156 -14.65 -7.36 -8.89
C ALA A 156 -15.32 -8.71 -8.56
N ALA A 157 -15.51 -9.52 -9.61
CA ALA A 157 -16.15 -10.84 -9.47
C ALA A 157 -15.15 -11.94 -9.03
N GLU A 158 -14.20 -11.64 -8.17
CA GLU A 158 -13.26 -12.62 -7.63
C GLU A 158 -13.67 -13.08 -6.23
N SER A 159 -13.42 -14.33 -5.91
CA SER A 159 -13.80 -14.91 -4.62
C SER A 159 -12.66 -15.81 -4.09
N PRO A 160 -12.33 -15.74 -2.81
CA PRO A 160 -12.84 -14.79 -1.81
C PRO A 160 -12.39 -13.35 -2.05
N VAL A 161 -13.31 -12.39 -1.98
CA VAL A 161 -13.04 -10.99 -2.34
C VAL A 161 -11.93 -10.37 -1.49
N ALA A 162 -11.97 -10.56 -0.17
CA ALA A 162 -10.95 -10.01 0.73
C ALA A 162 -9.55 -10.58 0.45
N ASP A 163 -9.46 -11.84 0.03
CA ASP A 163 -8.19 -12.46 -0.36
C ASP A 163 -7.66 -11.86 -1.66
N SER A 164 -8.52 -11.70 -2.67
CA SER A 164 -8.14 -11.05 -3.93
C SER A 164 -7.63 -9.63 -3.71
N VAL A 165 -8.33 -8.82 -2.90
CA VAL A 165 -7.88 -7.46 -2.58
C VAL A 165 -6.52 -7.47 -1.89
N TYR A 166 -6.35 -8.30 -0.86
CA TYR A 166 -5.11 -8.39 -0.11
C TYR A 166 -3.93 -8.84 -0.98
N GLU A 167 -4.10 -9.91 -1.74
CA GLU A 167 -3.03 -10.44 -2.63
C GLU A 167 -2.66 -9.43 -3.72
N GLY A 168 -3.64 -8.71 -4.26
CA GLY A 168 -3.40 -7.63 -5.20
C GLY A 168 -2.56 -6.50 -4.61
N VAL A 169 -2.89 -6.02 -3.41
CA VAL A 169 -2.10 -4.99 -2.71
C VAL A 169 -0.69 -5.49 -2.39
N LEU A 170 -0.55 -6.73 -1.92
CA LEU A 170 0.75 -7.38 -1.68
C LEU A 170 1.60 -7.42 -2.95
N ALA A 171 1.01 -7.78 -4.10
CA ALA A 171 1.71 -7.79 -5.39
C ALA A 171 2.20 -6.38 -5.78
N VAL A 172 1.37 -5.34 -5.57
CA VAL A 172 1.76 -3.94 -5.82
C VAL A 172 2.91 -3.52 -4.91
N MET A 173 2.87 -3.84 -3.61
CA MET A 173 3.95 -3.51 -2.67
C MET A 173 5.29 -4.12 -3.11
N ARG A 174 5.29 -5.40 -3.48
CA ARG A 174 6.48 -6.09 -4.00
C ARG A 174 6.99 -5.45 -5.28
N ALA A 175 6.08 -5.12 -6.22
CA ALA A 175 6.44 -4.48 -7.46
C ALA A 175 7.06 -3.09 -7.24
N LEU A 176 6.48 -2.24 -6.39
CA LEU A 176 7.03 -0.91 -6.06
C LEU A 176 8.44 -1.02 -5.47
N HIS A 177 8.63 -1.90 -4.49
CA HIS A 177 9.94 -2.11 -3.87
C HIS A 177 10.97 -2.65 -4.87
N ALA A 178 10.60 -3.62 -5.71
CA ALA A 178 11.49 -4.13 -6.76
C ALA A 178 11.88 -3.06 -7.79
N ARG A 179 10.96 -2.10 -8.08
CA ARG A 179 11.22 -0.99 -9.03
C ARG A 179 12.13 0.09 -8.45
N LYS A 180 11.98 0.42 -7.17
CA LYS A 180 12.73 1.49 -6.48
C LYS A 180 13.07 1.02 -5.07
N PRO A 181 14.08 0.14 -4.91
CA PRO A 181 14.37 -0.51 -3.62
C PRO A 181 14.87 0.45 -2.54
N GLN A 182 15.31 1.66 -2.91
CA GLN A 182 15.70 2.69 -1.96
C GLN A 182 14.51 3.49 -1.40
N ALA A 183 13.35 3.45 -2.08
CA ALA A 183 12.16 4.13 -1.60
C ALA A 183 11.46 3.30 -0.53
N ARG A 184 10.97 3.98 0.51
CA ARG A 184 10.11 3.35 1.52
C ARG A 184 8.66 3.33 1.04
N LEU A 185 7.90 2.37 1.54
CA LEU A 185 6.45 2.32 1.35
C LEU A 185 5.75 2.93 2.56
N LEU A 186 4.95 3.95 2.37
CA LEU A 186 3.94 4.38 3.34
C LEU A 186 2.62 3.76 2.89
N LEU A 187 2.35 2.59 3.47
CA LEU A 187 1.14 1.81 3.20
C LEU A 187 0.00 2.35 4.05
N GLN A 188 -1.11 2.67 3.43
CA GLN A 188 -2.27 3.23 4.10
C GLN A 188 -3.43 2.24 4.14
N SER A 189 -4.27 2.36 5.16
CA SER A 189 -5.53 1.63 5.20
C SER A 189 -6.44 2.07 4.05
N ILE A 190 -7.20 1.14 3.48
CA ILE A 190 -8.34 1.44 2.61
C ILE A 190 -9.38 2.20 3.46
N LEU A 191 -9.91 3.30 2.93
CA LEU A 191 -10.89 4.11 3.65
C LEU A 191 -12.23 3.38 3.83
N PRO A 192 -12.98 3.70 4.90
CA PRO A 192 -14.33 3.16 5.08
C PRO A 192 -15.25 3.64 3.97
N THR A 193 -16.24 2.82 3.62
CA THR A 193 -17.25 3.12 2.60
C THR A 193 -18.61 3.43 3.23
N SER A 194 -19.56 3.95 2.45
CA SER A 194 -20.95 4.10 2.89
C SER A 194 -21.72 2.77 2.93
N GLU A 195 -21.05 1.64 2.64
CA GLU A 195 -21.61 0.28 2.64
C GLU A 195 -21.09 -0.51 3.84
N PRO A 196 -21.79 -0.55 4.99
CA PRO A 196 -21.30 -1.22 6.21
C PRO A 196 -21.04 -2.73 6.00
N ALA A 197 -21.78 -3.39 5.10
CA ALA A 197 -21.58 -4.79 4.77
C ALA A 197 -20.22 -5.02 4.05
N ARG A 198 -19.86 -4.13 3.13
CA ARG A 198 -18.56 -4.15 2.44
C ARG A 198 -17.42 -3.89 3.42
N ASP A 199 -17.59 -2.89 4.29
CA ASP A 199 -16.60 -2.58 5.31
C ASP A 199 -16.37 -3.78 6.25
N ALA A 200 -17.43 -4.47 6.64
CA ALA A 200 -17.32 -5.64 7.52
C ALA A 200 -16.69 -6.84 6.83
N ALA A 201 -17.07 -7.10 5.57
CA ALA A 201 -16.66 -8.31 4.85
C ALA A 201 -15.29 -8.16 4.16
N VAL A 202 -14.88 -6.94 3.79
CA VAL A 202 -13.69 -6.72 2.97
C VAL A 202 -12.77 -5.68 3.58
N VAL A 203 -13.20 -4.42 3.77
CA VAL A 203 -12.29 -3.32 4.10
C VAL A 203 -11.57 -3.56 5.43
N ARG A 204 -12.30 -3.83 6.51
CA ARG A 204 -11.71 -4.09 7.83
C ARG A 204 -10.81 -5.34 7.86
N PRO A 205 -11.24 -6.50 7.33
CA PRO A 205 -10.35 -7.68 7.27
C PRO A 205 -9.08 -7.46 6.46
N VAL A 206 -9.18 -6.78 5.31
CA VAL A 206 -8.01 -6.45 4.48
C VAL A 206 -7.08 -5.50 5.23
N ASN A 207 -7.59 -4.41 5.82
CA ASN A 207 -6.77 -3.46 6.57
C ASN A 207 -6.03 -4.12 7.75
N ALA A 208 -6.68 -5.03 8.48
CA ALA A 208 -6.04 -5.78 9.55
C ALA A 208 -4.87 -6.65 9.03
N ARG A 209 -5.03 -7.29 7.87
CA ARG A 209 -3.98 -8.09 7.23
C ARG A 209 -2.84 -7.19 6.71
N LEU A 210 -3.16 -6.04 6.12
CA LEU A 210 -2.15 -5.09 5.63
C LEU A 210 -1.33 -4.49 6.78
N ALA A 211 -1.96 -4.18 7.91
CA ALA A 211 -1.26 -3.75 9.12
C ALA A 211 -0.27 -4.81 9.63
N ALA A 212 -0.70 -6.08 9.68
CA ALA A 212 0.18 -7.19 10.04
C ALA A 212 1.30 -7.42 9.02
N LEU A 213 0.99 -7.29 7.71
CA LEU A 213 1.96 -7.42 6.63
C LEU A 213 3.06 -6.36 6.74
N ALA A 214 2.71 -5.11 7.01
CA ALA A 214 3.67 -4.02 7.18
C ALA A 214 4.69 -4.29 8.31
N GLN A 215 4.32 -5.11 9.30
CA GLN A 215 5.19 -5.51 10.42
C GLN A 215 5.90 -6.84 10.19
N SER A 216 5.68 -7.51 9.07
CA SER A 216 6.32 -8.77 8.74
C SER A 216 7.82 -8.61 8.47
N ALA A 217 8.60 -9.68 8.61
CA ALA A 217 10.04 -9.65 8.34
C ALA A 217 10.38 -9.23 6.90
N GLU A 218 9.49 -9.49 5.94
CA GLU A 218 9.67 -9.08 4.54
C GLU A 218 9.52 -7.56 4.36
N PHE A 219 8.55 -6.92 5.04
CA PHE A 219 8.15 -5.54 4.74
C PHE A 219 8.55 -4.51 5.81
N ALA A 220 8.68 -4.89 7.07
CA ALA A 220 9.00 -3.96 8.15
C ALA A 220 10.28 -3.11 7.90
N PRO A 221 11.33 -3.61 7.22
CA PRO A 221 12.53 -2.81 6.98
C PRO A 221 12.31 -1.56 6.13
N PHE A 222 11.28 -1.56 5.26
CA PHE A 222 11.05 -0.46 4.32
C PHE A 222 9.59 0.02 4.26
N THR A 223 8.73 -0.45 5.18
CA THR A 223 7.30 -0.08 5.18
C THR A 223 6.91 0.65 6.45
N VAL A 224 6.17 1.74 6.30
CA VAL A 224 5.47 2.46 7.36
C VAL A 224 3.97 2.23 7.18
N TRP A 225 3.27 1.80 8.22
CA TRP A 225 1.82 1.66 8.23
C TRP A 225 1.15 2.95 8.72
N LEU A 226 0.16 3.44 7.98
CA LEU A 226 -0.71 4.54 8.40
C LEU A 226 -2.18 4.09 8.36
N ASP A 227 -2.76 3.87 9.54
CA ASP A 227 -4.20 3.63 9.65
C ASP A 227 -4.97 4.94 9.63
N LEU A 228 -5.65 5.22 8.52
CA LEU A 228 -6.52 6.38 8.38
C LEU A 228 -7.94 6.12 8.92
N THR A 229 -8.32 4.85 9.12
CA THR A 229 -9.70 4.46 9.49
C THR A 229 -10.23 5.24 10.70
N PRO A 230 -9.48 5.40 11.82
CA PRO A 230 -10.00 6.11 12.99
C PRO A 230 -10.37 7.58 12.72
N SER A 231 -9.73 8.21 11.73
CA SER A 231 -9.96 9.61 11.37
C SER A 231 -11.13 9.80 10.39
N PHE A 232 -11.65 8.70 9.81
CA PHE A 232 -12.69 8.71 8.80
C PHE A 232 -14.00 8.03 9.22
N VAL A 233 -14.11 7.69 10.51
CA VAL A 233 -15.33 7.09 11.08
C VAL A 233 -15.93 7.96 12.18
N ASP A 234 -17.24 7.85 12.36
CA ASP A 234 -17.97 8.46 13.47
C ASP A 234 -17.77 7.68 14.79
N ALA A 235 -18.37 8.17 15.88
CA ALA A 235 -18.31 7.54 17.21
C ALA A 235 -18.92 6.12 17.23
N GLN A 236 -19.69 5.73 16.23
CA GLN A 236 -20.27 4.41 16.06
C GLN A 236 -19.43 3.51 15.15
N GLY A 237 -18.25 3.98 14.70
CA GLY A 237 -17.36 3.24 13.81
C GLY A 237 -17.86 3.12 12.36
N ARG A 238 -18.81 3.98 11.95
CA ARG A 238 -19.32 4.08 10.58
C ARG A 238 -18.62 5.20 9.85
N GLN A 239 -18.59 5.17 8.52
CA GLN A 239 -18.05 6.26 7.71
C GLN A 239 -18.62 7.62 8.15
N ASP A 240 -17.75 8.59 8.42
CA ASP A 240 -18.16 9.97 8.66
C ASP A 240 -18.45 10.67 7.34
N HIS A 241 -19.72 10.70 6.95
CA HIS A 241 -20.20 11.28 5.67
C HIS A 241 -19.79 12.72 5.43
N ARG A 242 -19.44 13.48 6.47
CA ARG A 242 -18.96 14.87 6.33
C ARG A 242 -17.62 14.96 5.61
N LEU A 243 -16.86 13.86 5.62
CA LEU A 243 -15.54 13.76 5.02
C LEU A 243 -15.56 13.21 3.58
N PHE A 244 -16.74 12.89 3.05
CA PHE A 244 -16.90 12.28 1.73
C PHE A 244 -17.87 13.08 0.85
N VAL A 245 -17.69 12.97 -0.47
CA VAL A 245 -18.56 13.59 -1.48
C VAL A 245 -19.75 12.68 -1.78
N ASP A 246 -19.49 11.39 -1.98
CA ASP A 246 -20.45 10.42 -2.53
C ASP A 246 -20.46 9.08 -1.74
N GLY A 247 -19.89 9.06 -0.55
CA GLY A 247 -19.78 7.86 0.28
C GLY A 247 -18.59 6.94 -0.06
N LEU A 248 -17.74 7.33 -1.02
CA LEU A 248 -16.50 6.64 -1.38
C LEU A 248 -15.32 7.61 -1.46
N HIS A 249 -15.49 8.72 -2.16
CA HIS A 249 -14.43 9.69 -2.45
C HIS A 249 -14.39 10.79 -1.40
N PRO A 250 -13.21 11.09 -0.81
CA PRO A 250 -13.08 12.14 0.17
C PRO A 250 -13.46 13.53 -0.41
N SER A 251 -14.10 14.34 0.42
CA SER A 251 -14.31 15.77 0.17
C SER A 251 -13.02 16.56 0.48
N GLU A 252 -13.00 17.87 0.20
CA GLU A 252 -11.88 18.75 0.62
C GLU A 252 -11.59 18.58 2.12
N ALA A 253 -12.63 18.48 2.96
CA ALA A 253 -12.46 18.22 4.39
C ALA A 253 -11.78 16.84 4.67
N GLY A 254 -12.18 15.81 3.93
CA GLY A 254 -11.57 14.49 4.01
C GLY A 254 -10.09 14.51 3.59
N TYR A 255 -9.75 15.16 2.49
CA TYR A 255 -8.35 15.33 2.07
C TYR A 255 -7.52 16.14 3.07
N ARG A 256 -8.11 17.12 3.75
CA ARG A 256 -7.45 17.85 4.82
C ARG A 256 -7.15 16.94 6.01
N VAL A 257 -8.12 16.14 6.45
CA VAL A 257 -7.92 15.13 7.49
C VAL A 257 -6.82 14.16 7.09
N TRP A 258 -6.83 13.66 5.87
CA TRP A 258 -5.80 12.76 5.36
C TRP A 258 -4.40 13.39 5.41
N ARG A 259 -4.24 14.61 4.88
CA ARG A 259 -2.98 15.36 4.98
C ARG A 259 -2.50 15.48 6.42
N ASP A 260 -3.40 15.80 7.34
CA ASP A 260 -3.07 16.06 8.75
C ASP A 260 -2.61 14.79 9.49
N GLN A 261 -2.96 13.59 8.98
CA GLN A 261 -2.40 12.31 9.43
C GLN A 261 -1.08 11.96 8.69
N LEU A 262 -1.02 12.22 7.39
CA LEU A 262 0.10 11.85 6.54
C LEU A 262 1.37 12.63 6.87
N LEU A 263 1.29 13.96 7.01
CA LEU A 263 2.48 14.79 7.20
C LEU A 263 3.23 14.50 8.51
N PRO A 264 2.57 14.31 9.69
CA PRO A 264 3.27 13.87 10.90
C PRO A 264 3.95 12.51 10.73
N THR A 265 3.29 11.57 10.07
CA THR A 265 3.83 10.22 9.80
C THR A 265 5.09 10.29 8.94
N LEU A 266 5.07 11.09 7.86
CA LEU A 266 6.26 11.32 7.02
C LEU A 266 7.41 11.95 7.82
N ARG A 267 7.12 12.98 8.64
CA ARG A 267 8.16 13.60 9.49
C ARG A 267 8.77 12.61 10.47
N ALA A 268 7.96 11.78 11.12
CA ALA A 268 8.43 10.75 12.05
C ALA A 268 9.30 9.71 11.34
N ALA A 269 8.87 9.24 10.17
CA ALA A 269 9.61 8.27 9.37
C ALA A 269 10.98 8.82 8.92
N ARG A 270 11.04 10.06 8.45
CA ARG A 270 12.30 10.74 8.07
C ARG A 270 13.24 10.95 9.28
N ALA A 271 12.69 11.22 10.46
CA ALA A 271 13.49 11.38 11.68
C ALA A 271 14.16 10.07 12.12
N GLN A 272 13.47 8.94 11.98
CA GLN A 272 14.02 7.61 12.26
C GLN A 272 15.20 7.27 11.37
N GLU A 273 15.14 7.54 10.07
CA GLU A 273 16.27 7.30 9.14
C GLU A 273 17.51 8.08 9.54
N ARG A 274 17.37 9.38 9.76
CA ARG A 274 18.52 10.23 10.17
C ARG A 274 19.16 9.73 11.47
N TRP A 275 18.37 9.21 12.39
CA TRP A 275 18.91 8.65 13.63
C TRP A 275 19.72 7.38 13.39
N HIS A 276 19.24 6.47 12.54
CA HIS A 276 19.95 5.24 12.18
C HIS A 276 21.25 5.52 11.42
N GLU A 277 21.26 6.48 10.50
CA GLU A 277 22.47 6.90 9.79
C GLU A 277 23.51 7.49 10.75
N THR A 278 23.08 8.29 11.72
CA THR A 278 23.98 8.93 12.69
C THR A 278 24.58 7.92 13.65
N VAL A 279 23.80 7.01 14.20
CA VAL A 279 24.25 5.99 15.15
C VAL A 279 25.04 4.87 14.46
N GLY A 280 24.67 4.51 13.22
CA GLY A 280 25.40 3.53 12.42
C GLY A 280 26.82 3.99 12.02
N ASN A 281 27.01 5.29 11.80
CA ASN A 281 28.33 5.85 11.48
C ASN A 281 29.24 6.07 12.70
N ASP A 282 28.71 6.03 13.92
CA ASP A 282 29.49 6.20 15.16
C ASP A 282 30.11 4.89 15.68
N GLN A 283 29.94 3.78 14.95
CA GLN A 283 30.62 2.50 15.21
C GLN A 283 31.95 2.39 14.44
N SER A 284 32.72 3.48 14.32
CA SER A 284 34.13 3.38 13.98
C SER A 284 34.89 2.70 15.12
N PRO A 285 35.76 1.72 14.84
CA PRO A 285 36.54 1.09 15.90
C PRO A 285 37.39 2.14 16.60
N LEU A 286 37.27 2.20 17.91
CA LEU A 286 38.19 2.96 18.76
C LEU A 286 39.61 2.51 18.49
N PRO A 287 40.58 3.40 18.47
CA PRO A 287 41.98 3.12 18.14
C PRO A 287 42.65 2.16 19.12
#